data_e9799e0948df8ffbbbbaa9491b6c9a33
#
_entry.id   e9799e0948df8ffbbbbaa9491b6c9a33
#
_cell.length_a   1.000
_cell.length_b   1.000
_cell.length_c   1.000
_cell.angle_alpha   90.00
_cell.angle_beta   90.00
_cell.angle_gamma   90.00
#
_symmetry.space_group_name_H-M   'P 1'
#
loop_
_entity.id
_entity.type
_entity.pdbx_description
1 polymer ?
#
loop_
_entity_poly.entity_id
_entity_poly.type
_entity_poly.pdbx_seq_one_letter_code
_entity_poly.pdbx_strand_id
1 'polypeptide(L)'
;FYQAVKSHYANARVYFSIDHAWNSNEGDNGSFFNGRDIMEAFNEAALQHGNYDWGIAIHPYPEPLTRVNYWSQEYDKTIDASHLSIMNLNVLTDMLSGEAYLDRSGEVRSVTITELGFTSGSGERLQAAAFAYCYYIVEDNPYVDAFLMNRQTDAPEEVMAGMAFGVYEYDHTPKYIRDVFRDIDTDRAGEHMDFMLHILGADSLEEALSWARADTNTGAE
;
A
#
# COMPACT_ATOMS: atom_id res chain seq x y z
N PHE A 1 -3.10 -19.73 16.64
CA PHE A 1 -3.11 -18.27 16.84
C PHE A 1 -4.50 -17.68 16.64
N TYR A 2 -5.13 -17.79 15.45
CA TYR A 2 -6.45 -17.21 15.12
C TYR A 2 -7.53 -17.56 16.14
N GLN A 3 -7.71 -18.86 16.45
CA GLN A 3 -8.69 -19.31 17.46
C GLN A 3 -8.43 -18.74 18.85
N ALA A 4 -7.18 -18.62 19.27
CA ALA A 4 -6.81 -18.03 20.55
C ALA A 4 -7.18 -16.53 20.60
N VAL A 5 -6.95 -15.77 19.52
CA VAL A 5 -7.38 -14.37 19.45
C VAL A 5 -8.90 -14.25 19.51
N LYS A 6 -9.61 -15.00 18.68
CA LYS A 6 -11.08 -14.93 18.58
C LYS A 6 -11.79 -15.42 19.86
N SER A 7 -11.19 -16.34 20.61
CA SER A 7 -11.77 -16.78 21.90
C SER A 7 -11.77 -15.70 22.99
N HIS A 8 -10.85 -14.72 22.92
CA HIS A 8 -10.74 -13.60 23.85
C HIS A 8 -11.37 -12.32 23.28
N TYR A 9 -11.27 -12.12 21.97
CA TYR A 9 -11.72 -10.92 21.28
C TYR A 9 -12.44 -11.31 19.99
N ALA A 10 -13.71 -11.66 20.10
CA ALA A 10 -14.51 -12.17 18.97
C ALA A 10 -14.51 -11.23 17.74
N ASN A 11 -14.47 -9.92 17.98
CA ASN A 11 -14.47 -8.89 16.93
C ASN A 11 -13.06 -8.48 16.44
N ALA A 12 -11.99 -9.07 16.99
CA ALA A 12 -10.64 -8.75 16.53
C ALA A 12 -10.45 -9.22 15.09
N ARG A 13 -9.87 -8.37 14.26
CA ARG A 13 -9.40 -8.76 12.92
C ARG A 13 -8.01 -9.37 13.04
N VAL A 14 -7.75 -10.38 12.26
CA VAL A 14 -6.44 -11.06 12.20
C VAL A 14 -5.90 -10.92 10.80
N TYR A 15 -4.71 -10.36 10.68
CA TYR A 15 -4.06 -10.13 9.41
C TYR A 15 -2.84 -11.03 9.24
N PHE A 16 -2.65 -11.49 8.01
CA PHE A 16 -1.43 -12.11 7.55
C PHE A 16 -0.57 -11.04 6.88
N SER A 17 0.68 -10.89 7.31
CA SER A 17 1.54 -9.82 6.82
C SER A 17 2.47 -10.31 5.72
N ILE A 18 2.56 -9.53 4.65
CA ILE A 18 3.54 -9.67 3.56
C ILE A 18 4.24 -8.33 3.32
N ASP A 19 5.42 -8.39 2.73
CA ASP A 19 6.18 -7.22 2.30
C ASP A 19 5.97 -6.97 0.79
N HIS A 20 6.59 -5.90 0.26
CA HIS A 20 6.50 -5.52 -1.15
C HIS A 20 7.15 -6.51 -2.13
N ALA A 21 8.11 -7.34 -1.70
CA ALA A 21 8.73 -8.36 -2.53
C ALA A 21 7.72 -9.46 -2.89
N TRP A 22 7.16 -9.40 -4.11
CA TRP A 22 6.05 -10.25 -4.52
C TRP A 22 6.50 -11.51 -5.25
N ASN A 23 7.24 -11.34 -6.36
CA ASN A 23 7.78 -12.43 -7.18
C ASN A 23 9.20 -12.05 -7.66
N SER A 24 10.00 -11.51 -6.75
CA SER A 24 11.25 -10.85 -7.08
C SER A 24 12.39 -11.80 -7.41
N ASN A 25 12.33 -13.07 -7.02
CA ASN A 25 13.45 -14.02 -7.06
C ASN A 25 14.74 -13.46 -6.40
N GLU A 26 14.64 -12.39 -5.64
CA GLU A 26 15.74 -11.80 -4.90
C GLU A 26 15.99 -12.64 -3.66
N GLY A 27 16.86 -13.59 -3.73
CA GLY A 27 17.24 -14.32 -2.55
C GLY A 27 17.52 -15.80 -2.77
N ASP A 28 18.24 -16.14 -3.80
CA ASP A 28 18.84 -17.48 -3.97
C ASP A 28 19.69 -17.94 -2.76
N ASN A 29 19.91 -17.04 -1.78
CA ASN A 29 20.62 -17.32 -0.53
C ASN A 29 19.69 -17.77 0.63
N GLY A 30 18.40 -17.95 0.38
CA GLY A 30 17.42 -18.41 1.38
C GLY A 30 17.04 -17.36 2.43
N SER A 31 17.37 -16.07 2.21
CA SER A 31 17.09 -14.99 3.16
C SER A 31 15.77 -14.27 2.88
N PHE A 32 15.23 -14.43 1.67
CA PHE A 32 13.97 -13.80 1.26
C PHE A 32 13.04 -14.85 0.65
N PHE A 33 11.75 -14.64 0.83
CA PHE A 33 10.68 -15.43 0.24
C PHE A 33 9.76 -14.52 -0.57
N ASN A 34 9.29 -14.99 -1.71
CA ASN A 34 8.28 -14.28 -2.47
C ASN A 34 6.98 -14.16 -1.67
N GLY A 35 6.44 -12.97 -1.58
CA GLY A 35 5.17 -12.72 -0.90
C GLY A 35 4.03 -13.54 -1.51
N ARG A 36 4.03 -13.73 -2.84
CA ARG A 36 3.08 -14.57 -3.55
C ARG A 36 3.12 -16.01 -3.08
N ASP A 37 4.28 -16.66 -3.08
CA ASP A 37 4.43 -18.07 -2.70
C ASP A 37 3.99 -18.31 -1.25
N ILE A 38 4.35 -17.36 -0.35
CA ILE A 38 3.93 -17.42 1.06
C ILE A 38 2.41 -17.27 1.16
N MET A 39 1.80 -16.37 0.42
CA MET A 39 0.36 -16.14 0.47
C MET A 39 -0.42 -17.32 -0.10
N GLU A 40 0.04 -17.93 -1.19
CA GLU A 40 -0.55 -19.15 -1.76
C GLU A 40 -0.50 -20.30 -0.75
N ALA A 41 0.66 -20.57 -0.16
CA ALA A 41 0.83 -21.61 0.86
C ALA A 41 0.00 -21.35 2.12
N PHE A 42 -0.08 -20.09 2.57
CA PHE A 42 -0.90 -19.71 3.72
C PHE A 42 -2.40 -19.91 3.43
N ASN A 43 -2.88 -19.49 2.25
CA ASN A 43 -4.26 -19.67 1.85
C ASN A 43 -4.64 -21.15 1.78
N GLU A 44 -3.79 -21.98 1.17
CA GLU A 44 -4.00 -23.45 1.11
C GLU A 44 -4.13 -24.03 2.52
N ALA A 45 -3.23 -23.68 3.43
CA ALA A 45 -3.30 -24.14 4.81
C ALA A 45 -4.56 -23.62 5.55
N ALA A 46 -4.96 -22.37 5.31
CA ALA A 46 -6.18 -21.81 5.90
C ALA A 46 -7.45 -22.53 5.42
N LEU A 47 -7.53 -22.88 4.13
CA LEU A 47 -8.63 -23.62 3.56
C LEU A 47 -8.74 -25.03 4.20
N GLN A 48 -7.63 -25.73 4.37
CA GLN A 48 -7.59 -27.05 5.02
C GLN A 48 -8.07 -27.01 6.48
N HIS A 49 -7.91 -25.88 7.16
CA HIS A 49 -8.29 -25.68 8.57
C HIS A 49 -9.59 -24.91 8.78
N GLY A 50 -10.37 -24.69 7.74
CA GLY A 50 -11.72 -24.15 7.83
C GLY A 50 -11.91 -22.73 7.32
N ASN A 51 -11.03 -22.27 6.45
CA ASN A 51 -11.12 -20.96 5.79
C ASN A 51 -11.40 -19.81 6.79
N TYR A 52 -10.45 -19.56 7.68
CA TYR A 52 -10.55 -18.49 8.67
C TYR A 52 -10.76 -17.11 8.02
N ASP A 53 -11.47 -16.23 8.73
CA ASP A 53 -11.62 -14.82 8.37
C ASP A 53 -10.32 -14.06 8.71
N TRP A 54 -9.41 -14.01 7.75
CA TRP A 54 -8.13 -13.29 7.83
C TRP A 54 -8.06 -12.21 6.73
N GLY A 55 -7.39 -11.12 7.02
CA GLY A 55 -7.06 -10.06 6.07
C GLY A 55 -5.56 -10.04 5.72
N ILE A 56 -5.18 -9.15 4.81
CA ILE A 56 -3.78 -8.93 4.42
C ILE A 56 -3.28 -7.63 5.02
N ALA A 57 -2.12 -7.67 5.67
CA ALA A 57 -1.32 -6.50 6.02
C ALA A 57 -0.14 -6.41 5.04
N ILE A 58 0.02 -5.26 4.37
CA ILE A 58 1.05 -5.08 3.34
C ILE A 58 1.81 -3.76 3.52
N HIS A 59 3.08 -3.73 3.08
CA HIS A 59 3.96 -2.57 3.03
C HIS A 59 4.31 -2.24 1.56
N PRO A 60 3.42 -1.61 0.77
CA PRO A 60 3.57 -1.46 -0.68
C PRO A 60 4.44 -0.24 -1.04
N TYR A 61 5.68 -0.22 -0.56
CA TYR A 61 6.64 0.84 -0.85
C TYR A 61 7.01 0.89 -2.34
N PRO A 62 7.33 2.08 -2.86
CA PRO A 62 7.98 2.16 -4.16
C PRO A 62 9.40 1.57 -4.10
N GLU A 63 9.88 1.08 -5.24
CA GLU A 63 11.25 0.59 -5.38
C GLU A 63 12.09 1.58 -6.22
N PRO A 64 13.19 2.14 -5.69
CA PRO A 64 13.65 2.03 -4.28
C PRO A 64 12.75 2.82 -3.31
N LEU A 65 12.82 2.49 -2.00
CA LEU A 65 12.00 3.11 -0.94
C LEU A 65 12.08 4.64 -0.90
N THR A 66 13.18 5.21 -1.37
CA THR A 66 13.42 6.67 -1.41
C THR A 66 12.82 7.36 -2.64
N ARG A 67 12.12 6.62 -3.51
CA ARG A 67 11.48 7.19 -4.70
C ARG A 67 10.17 7.87 -4.32
N VAL A 68 10.22 9.18 -4.14
CA VAL A 68 9.04 9.97 -3.76
C VAL A 68 8.08 10.23 -4.93
N ASN A 69 8.59 10.39 -6.16
CA ASN A 69 7.79 10.59 -7.37
C ASN A 69 7.48 9.25 -8.06
N TYR A 70 6.93 8.32 -7.33
CA TYR A 70 6.71 6.94 -7.75
C TYR A 70 5.78 6.82 -8.98
N TRP A 71 4.92 7.78 -9.23
CA TRP A 71 4.04 7.81 -10.43
C TRP A 71 4.79 8.06 -11.76
N SER A 72 6.08 8.42 -11.72
CA SER A 72 6.88 8.71 -12.90
C SER A 72 7.56 7.50 -13.53
N GLN A 73 7.26 6.29 -13.05
CA GLN A 73 7.80 5.05 -13.59
C GLN A 73 6.69 4.09 -14.00
N GLU A 74 7.02 3.15 -14.87
CA GLU A 74 6.14 2.06 -15.23
C GLU A 74 6.17 0.97 -14.15
N TYR A 75 5.01 0.34 -13.92
CA TYR A 75 4.84 -0.78 -13.01
C TYR A 75 4.26 -1.97 -13.76
N ASP A 76 4.81 -3.15 -13.51
CA ASP A 76 4.17 -4.40 -13.91
C ASP A 76 2.90 -4.58 -13.08
N LYS A 77 1.76 -4.67 -13.77
CA LYS A 77 0.43 -4.83 -13.16
C LYS A 77 -0.12 -6.24 -13.35
N THR A 78 0.76 -7.18 -13.67
CA THR A 78 0.41 -8.60 -13.78
C THR A 78 0.73 -9.34 -12.49
N ILE A 79 0.18 -10.55 -12.37
CA ILE A 79 0.47 -11.42 -11.21
C ILE A 79 1.95 -11.79 -11.09
N ASP A 80 2.72 -11.63 -12.16
CA ASP A 80 4.15 -11.92 -12.20
C ASP A 80 5.04 -10.71 -11.85
N ALA A 81 4.43 -9.58 -11.43
CA ALA A 81 5.15 -8.41 -10.93
C ALA A 81 6.21 -8.80 -9.90
N SER A 82 7.42 -8.27 -10.00
CA SER A 82 8.47 -8.57 -9.02
C SER A 82 8.17 -7.97 -7.65
N HIS A 83 7.56 -6.78 -7.62
CA HIS A 83 7.24 -6.05 -6.41
C HIS A 83 5.81 -5.52 -6.45
N LEU A 84 5.16 -5.48 -5.29
CA LEU A 84 3.92 -4.74 -5.08
C LEU A 84 4.21 -3.38 -4.48
N SER A 85 3.74 -2.35 -5.13
CA SER A 85 3.75 -0.98 -4.66
C SER A 85 2.34 -0.42 -4.65
N ILE A 86 2.17 0.79 -4.16
CA ILE A 86 0.88 1.47 -4.22
C ILE A 86 0.36 1.63 -5.67
N MET A 87 1.24 1.66 -6.69
CA MET A 87 0.88 1.84 -8.10
C MET A 87 0.38 0.58 -8.79
N ASN A 88 0.57 -0.58 -8.21
CA ASN A 88 0.09 -1.86 -8.72
C ASN A 88 -0.53 -2.74 -7.63
N LEU A 89 -1.07 -2.12 -6.58
CA LEU A 89 -1.72 -2.83 -5.47
C LEU A 89 -2.94 -3.65 -5.94
N ASN A 90 -3.53 -3.30 -7.08
CA ASN A 90 -4.58 -4.06 -7.73
C ASN A 90 -4.17 -5.49 -8.07
N VAL A 91 -2.88 -5.78 -8.31
CA VAL A 91 -2.38 -7.16 -8.50
C VAL A 91 -2.77 -8.05 -7.32
N LEU A 92 -2.60 -7.54 -6.10
CA LEU A 92 -3.00 -8.25 -4.88
C LEU A 92 -4.53 -8.33 -4.75
N THR A 93 -5.25 -7.23 -4.94
CA THR A 93 -6.70 -7.21 -4.76
C THR A 93 -7.44 -8.00 -5.83
N ASP A 94 -6.94 -8.04 -7.04
CA ASP A 94 -7.46 -8.89 -8.12
C ASP A 94 -7.24 -10.37 -7.81
N MET A 95 -6.05 -10.75 -7.31
CA MET A 95 -5.81 -12.12 -6.84
C MET A 95 -6.77 -12.51 -5.72
N LEU A 96 -6.97 -11.65 -4.72
CA LEU A 96 -7.88 -11.89 -3.61
C LEU A 96 -9.35 -11.98 -4.04
N SER A 97 -9.71 -11.39 -5.17
CA SER A 97 -11.06 -11.46 -5.75
C SER A 97 -11.33 -12.81 -6.45
N GLY A 98 -10.29 -13.60 -6.67
CA GLY A 98 -10.42 -14.96 -7.21
C GLY A 98 -11.12 -15.90 -6.23
N GLU A 99 -11.97 -16.80 -6.76
CA GLU A 99 -12.80 -17.73 -5.96
C GLU A 99 -12.00 -18.51 -4.89
N ALA A 100 -10.74 -18.85 -5.19
CA ALA A 100 -9.86 -19.59 -4.27
C ALA A 100 -9.44 -18.78 -3.02
N TYR A 101 -9.60 -17.46 -3.04
CA TYR A 101 -9.16 -16.57 -1.97
C TYR A 101 -10.31 -15.94 -1.18
N LEU A 102 -11.54 -16.08 -1.63
CA LEU A 102 -12.70 -15.53 -0.93
C LEU A 102 -12.78 -16.09 0.50
N ASP A 103 -13.33 -15.30 1.39
CA ASP A 103 -13.62 -15.75 2.75
C ASP A 103 -14.80 -16.74 2.80
N ARG A 104 -15.19 -17.16 3.99
CA ARG A 104 -16.32 -18.09 4.18
C ARG A 104 -17.67 -17.58 3.71
N SER A 105 -17.84 -16.25 3.66
CA SER A 105 -19.08 -15.59 3.22
C SER A 105 -19.09 -15.36 1.72
N GLY A 106 -17.98 -15.62 1.03
CA GLY A 106 -17.81 -15.35 -0.39
C GLY A 106 -17.37 -13.90 -0.66
N GLU A 107 -16.90 -13.18 0.37
CA GLU A 107 -16.43 -11.81 0.26
C GLU A 107 -14.91 -11.76 0.01
N VAL A 108 -14.48 -10.72 -0.68
CA VAL A 108 -13.05 -10.44 -0.89
C VAL A 108 -12.41 -10.07 0.43
N ARG A 109 -11.24 -10.64 0.72
CA ARG A 109 -10.52 -10.35 1.96
C ARG A 109 -10.00 -8.93 1.99
N SER A 110 -10.13 -8.29 3.15
CA SER A 110 -9.68 -6.91 3.33
C SER A 110 -8.15 -6.79 3.32
N VAL A 111 -7.66 -5.69 2.76
CA VAL A 111 -6.25 -5.31 2.76
C VAL A 111 -6.06 -4.10 3.67
N THR A 112 -5.03 -4.12 4.48
CA THR A 112 -4.60 -2.97 5.27
C THR A 112 -3.16 -2.64 4.93
N ILE A 113 -2.89 -1.41 4.51
CA ILE A 113 -1.53 -0.90 4.38
C ILE A 113 -1.05 -0.53 5.77
N THR A 114 -0.24 -1.39 6.37
CA THR A 114 0.22 -1.23 7.75
C THR A 114 1.50 -0.39 7.86
N GLU A 115 2.17 -0.18 6.73
CA GLU A 115 3.34 0.69 6.67
C GLU A 115 3.56 1.20 5.24
N LEU A 116 3.55 2.52 5.07
CA LEU A 116 3.97 3.18 3.83
C LEU A 116 4.29 4.65 4.13
N GLY A 117 5.43 5.13 3.64
CA GLY A 117 5.87 6.51 3.80
C GLY A 117 6.60 7.04 2.57
N PHE A 118 6.70 8.35 2.48
CA PHE A 118 7.33 9.05 1.37
C PHE A 118 8.38 10.02 1.91
N THR A 119 9.58 10.01 1.31
CA THR A 119 10.68 10.85 1.80
C THR A 119 10.51 12.31 1.42
N SER A 120 10.87 13.23 2.34
CA SER A 120 11.04 14.64 2.06
C SER A 120 12.43 15.00 1.50
N GLY A 121 13.31 13.99 1.32
CA GLY A 121 14.67 14.21 0.84
C GLY A 121 14.78 14.92 -0.52
N SER A 122 13.75 14.83 -1.35
CA SER A 122 13.62 15.54 -2.63
C SER A 122 12.71 16.77 -2.54
N GLY A 123 12.25 17.13 -1.35
CA GLY A 123 11.42 18.31 -1.06
C GLY A 123 10.09 17.95 -0.39
N GLU A 124 9.71 18.74 0.61
CA GLU A 124 8.50 18.50 1.41
C GLU A 124 7.19 18.58 0.59
N ARG A 125 7.15 19.46 -0.42
CA ARG A 125 5.97 19.55 -1.30
C ARG A 125 5.81 18.30 -2.14
N LEU A 126 6.90 17.68 -2.58
CA LEU A 126 6.87 16.44 -3.32
C LEU A 126 6.42 15.26 -2.43
N GLN A 127 6.93 15.21 -1.18
CA GLN A 127 6.45 14.28 -0.16
C GLN A 127 4.94 14.40 0.07
N ALA A 128 4.43 15.61 0.22
CA ALA A 128 3.03 15.88 0.47
C ALA A 128 2.13 15.49 -0.71
N ALA A 129 2.59 15.74 -1.95
CA ALA A 129 1.88 15.30 -3.15
C ALA A 129 1.87 13.76 -3.28
N ALA A 130 2.98 13.11 -2.96
CA ALA A 130 3.06 11.65 -2.93
C ALA A 130 2.09 11.03 -1.92
N PHE A 131 2.00 11.61 -0.73
CA PHE A 131 1.02 11.18 0.28
C PHE A 131 -0.42 11.40 -0.22
N ALA A 132 -0.74 12.59 -0.75
CA ALA A 132 -2.10 12.89 -1.24
C ALA A 132 -2.51 11.94 -2.36
N TYR A 133 -1.62 11.65 -3.29
CA TYR A 133 -1.90 10.72 -4.38
C TYR A 133 -2.12 9.29 -3.86
N CYS A 134 -1.27 8.83 -2.94
CA CYS A 134 -1.48 7.54 -2.27
C CYS A 134 -2.84 7.46 -1.57
N TYR A 135 -3.24 8.52 -0.86
CA TYR A 135 -4.55 8.59 -0.21
C TYR A 135 -5.68 8.36 -1.21
N TYR A 136 -5.67 9.04 -2.36
CA TYR A 136 -6.72 8.87 -3.37
C TYR A 136 -6.68 7.51 -4.07
N ILE A 137 -5.51 6.90 -4.26
CA ILE A 137 -5.41 5.52 -4.75
C ILE A 137 -6.05 4.54 -3.75
N VAL A 138 -5.82 4.74 -2.46
CA VAL A 138 -6.42 3.91 -1.40
C VAL A 138 -7.94 4.08 -1.36
N GLU A 139 -8.45 5.31 -1.45
CA GLU A 139 -9.89 5.59 -1.49
C GLU A 139 -10.59 5.00 -2.73
N ASP A 140 -9.87 4.89 -3.84
CA ASP A 140 -10.37 4.30 -5.09
C ASP A 140 -10.43 2.76 -5.05
N ASN A 141 -9.69 2.11 -4.16
CA ASN A 141 -9.66 0.64 -4.05
C ASN A 141 -10.60 0.13 -2.96
N PRO A 142 -11.75 -0.50 -3.32
CA PRO A 142 -12.77 -0.88 -2.35
C PRO A 142 -12.37 -1.99 -1.38
N TYR A 143 -11.21 -2.63 -1.58
CA TYR A 143 -10.73 -3.73 -0.76
C TYR A 143 -9.64 -3.31 0.23
N VAL A 144 -9.26 -2.02 0.22
CA VAL A 144 -8.29 -1.46 1.17
C VAL A 144 -9.03 -0.77 2.30
N ASP A 145 -8.99 -1.35 3.49
CA ASP A 145 -9.72 -0.85 4.67
C ASP A 145 -9.03 0.30 5.38
N ALA A 146 -7.70 0.34 5.34
CA ALA A 146 -6.92 1.33 6.07
C ALA A 146 -5.51 1.53 5.49
N PHE A 147 -5.01 2.74 5.70
CA PHE A 147 -3.64 3.12 5.40
C PHE A 147 -2.99 3.76 6.64
N LEU A 148 -1.95 3.12 7.15
CA LEU A 148 -1.14 3.63 8.26
C LEU A 148 0.14 4.24 7.69
N MET A 149 0.23 5.56 7.77
CA MET A 149 1.41 6.26 7.28
C MET A 149 2.62 6.02 8.20
N ASN A 150 3.73 5.61 7.64
CA ASN A 150 5.04 5.59 8.25
C ASN A 150 5.78 6.87 7.84
N ARG A 151 5.98 7.87 8.70
CA ARG A 151 5.81 7.85 10.15
C ARG A 151 5.43 9.23 10.69
N GLN A 152 5.17 9.33 11.99
CA GLN A 152 4.84 10.62 12.59
C GLN A 152 6.03 11.59 12.61
N THR A 153 7.21 11.14 13.08
CA THR A 153 8.41 11.97 13.26
C THR A 153 9.61 11.27 12.63
N ASP A 154 10.46 12.01 11.96
CA ASP A 154 11.71 11.51 11.39
C ASP A 154 12.58 10.80 12.44
N ALA A 155 13.24 9.71 12.02
CA ALA A 155 14.30 9.07 12.77
C ALA A 155 15.65 9.43 12.16
N PRO A 156 16.62 9.92 12.95
CA PRO A 156 17.91 10.38 12.42
C PRO A 156 18.65 9.35 11.57
N GLU A 157 18.58 8.07 11.96
CA GLU A 157 19.24 6.97 11.25
C GLU A 157 18.62 6.74 9.86
N GLU A 158 17.30 6.84 9.76
CA GLU A 158 16.57 6.70 8.51
C GLU A 158 16.78 7.91 7.59
N VAL A 159 16.81 9.12 8.16
CA VAL A 159 17.12 10.35 7.41
C VAL A 159 18.51 10.27 6.78
N MET A 160 19.51 9.75 7.50
CA MET A 160 20.86 9.52 6.94
C MET A 160 20.85 8.51 5.78
N ALA A 161 19.89 7.58 5.76
CA ALA A 161 19.67 6.64 4.65
C ALA A 161 18.75 7.20 3.54
N GLY A 162 18.36 8.47 3.62
CA GLY A 162 17.48 9.12 2.65
C GLY A 162 15.98 8.93 2.90
N MET A 163 15.60 8.33 4.02
CA MET A 163 14.22 7.97 4.39
C MET A 163 13.63 8.97 5.40
N ALA A 164 13.53 10.24 5.01
CA ALA A 164 12.91 11.28 5.82
C ALA A 164 11.36 11.24 5.69
N PHE A 165 10.75 10.17 6.20
CA PHE A 165 9.33 9.84 6.01
C PHE A 165 8.38 10.59 6.96
N GLY A 166 8.90 11.25 8.00
CA GLY A 166 8.10 11.90 9.02
C GLY A 166 7.14 12.97 8.49
N VAL A 167 6.01 13.10 9.16
CA VAL A 167 5.11 14.28 9.08
C VAL A 167 5.75 15.49 9.75
N TYR A 168 6.61 15.21 10.73
CA TYR A 168 7.42 16.17 11.46
C TYR A 168 8.90 15.83 11.32
N GLU A 169 9.74 16.85 11.34
CA GLU A 169 11.17 16.69 11.51
C GLU A 169 11.48 16.00 12.86
N TYR A 170 12.72 15.56 13.00
CA TYR A 170 13.21 14.96 14.24
C TYR A 170 13.01 15.85 15.49
N ASP A 171 13.12 17.19 15.35
CA ASP A 171 12.92 18.17 16.43
C ASP A 171 11.44 18.58 16.61
N HIS A 172 10.51 17.86 15.97
CA HIS A 172 9.07 18.12 15.92
C HIS A 172 8.66 19.38 15.13
N THR A 173 9.54 19.97 14.34
CA THR A 173 9.16 21.00 13.36
C THR A 173 8.22 20.37 12.34
N PRO A 174 7.03 20.96 12.10
CA PRO A 174 6.07 20.40 11.14
C PRO A 174 6.57 20.57 9.71
N LYS A 175 6.51 19.50 8.91
CA LYS A 175 6.73 19.56 7.47
C LYS A 175 5.44 19.93 6.73
N TYR A 176 5.57 20.28 5.44
CA TYR A 176 4.42 20.65 4.61
C TYR A 176 3.35 19.57 4.53
N ILE A 177 3.73 18.29 4.54
CA ILE A 177 2.83 17.14 4.53
C ILE A 177 1.85 17.15 5.72
N ARG A 178 2.20 17.75 6.86
CA ARG A 178 1.37 17.79 8.05
C ARG A 178 -0.01 18.43 7.78
N ASP A 179 -0.04 19.50 6.99
CA ASP A 179 -1.30 20.18 6.68
C ASP A 179 -2.14 19.36 5.70
N VAL A 180 -1.50 18.72 4.71
CA VAL A 180 -2.17 17.79 3.79
C VAL A 180 -2.76 16.61 4.55
N PHE A 181 -1.97 15.97 5.42
CA PHE A 181 -2.39 14.83 6.23
C PHE A 181 -3.59 15.14 7.14
N ARG A 182 -3.62 16.35 7.73
CA ARG A 182 -4.72 16.80 8.59
C ARG A 182 -6.01 17.06 7.84
N ASP A 183 -5.90 17.59 6.62
CA ASP A 183 -7.03 18.25 5.94
C ASP A 183 -7.59 17.43 4.74
N ILE A 184 -6.91 16.34 4.32
CA ILE A 184 -7.20 15.64 3.05
C ILE A 184 -8.57 14.99 2.98
N ASP A 185 -9.19 14.65 4.11
CA ASP A 185 -10.52 14.06 4.24
C ASP A 185 -11.56 15.05 4.82
N THR A 186 -11.26 16.35 4.73
CA THR A 186 -12.14 17.42 5.21
C THR A 186 -12.72 18.23 4.05
N ASP A 187 -13.47 19.30 4.36
CA ASP A 187 -13.96 20.28 3.39
C ASP A 187 -12.84 21.05 2.67
N ARG A 188 -11.58 20.93 3.12
CA ARG A 188 -10.39 21.47 2.47
C ARG A 188 -9.70 20.51 1.51
N ALA A 189 -10.21 19.31 1.35
CA ALA A 189 -9.64 18.28 0.48
C ALA A 189 -9.39 18.77 -0.96
N GLY A 190 -10.27 19.62 -1.50
CA GLY A 190 -10.12 20.17 -2.85
C GLY A 190 -8.83 20.97 -3.06
N GLU A 191 -8.39 21.75 -2.06
CA GLU A 191 -7.14 22.50 -2.13
C GLU A 191 -5.93 21.58 -2.27
N HIS A 192 -5.96 20.44 -1.57
CA HIS A 192 -4.88 19.45 -1.58
C HIS A 192 -4.90 18.59 -2.83
N MET A 193 -6.08 18.31 -3.37
CA MET A 193 -6.23 17.62 -4.65
C MET A 193 -5.66 18.46 -5.80
N ASP A 194 -6.04 19.73 -5.92
CA ASP A 194 -5.51 20.63 -6.95
C ASP A 194 -3.98 20.77 -6.85
N PHE A 195 -3.47 20.89 -5.63
CA PHE A 195 -2.04 20.94 -5.36
C PHE A 195 -1.33 19.66 -5.82
N MET A 196 -1.88 18.50 -5.48
CA MET A 196 -1.36 17.18 -5.88
C MET A 196 -1.34 17.05 -7.41
N LEU A 197 -2.47 17.29 -8.09
CA LEU A 197 -2.58 17.18 -9.55
C LEU A 197 -1.56 18.06 -10.26
N HIS A 198 -1.34 19.28 -9.78
CA HIS A 198 -0.32 20.17 -10.33
C HIS A 198 1.10 19.58 -10.21
N ILE A 199 1.44 18.95 -9.09
CA ILE A 199 2.76 18.32 -8.88
C ILE A 199 2.92 17.04 -9.73
N LEU A 200 1.87 16.25 -9.85
CA LEU A 200 1.85 15.05 -10.67
C LEU A 200 1.93 15.37 -12.17
N GLY A 201 1.43 16.53 -12.59
CA GLY A 201 1.23 16.88 -13.98
C GLY A 201 0.01 16.22 -14.62
N ALA A 202 -1.01 15.88 -13.81
CA ALA A 202 -2.26 15.30 -14.24
C ALA A 202 -3.34 16.38 -14.44
N ASP A 203 -4.17 16.23 -15.46
CA ASP A 203 -5.27 17.15 -15.74
C ASP A 203 -6.51 16.90 -14.85
N SER A 204 -6.61 15.70 -14.27
CA SER A 204 -7.72 15.32 -13.41
C SER A 204 -7.37 14.17 -12.44
N LEU A 205 -8.16 14.03 -11.37
CA LEU A 205 -8.03 12.89 -10.45
C LEU A 205 -8.26 11.55 -11.18
N GLU A 206 -9.21 11.49 -12.10
CA GLU A 206 -9.49 10.28 -12.88
C GLU A 206 -8.29 9.86 -13.74
N GLU A 207 -7.61 10.82 -14.37
CA GLU A 207 -6.37 10.55 -15.10
C GLU A 207 -5.30 10.01 -14.14
N ALA A 208 -5.05 10.68 -13.02
CA ALA A 208 -4.06 10.23 -12.05
C ALA A 208 -4.36 8.81 -11.53
N LEU A 209 -5.61 8.51 -11.18
CA LEU A 209 -6.03 7.20 -10.72
C LEU A 209 -5.89 6.11 -11.79
N SER A 210 -6.10 6.46 -13.07
CA SER A 210 -5.91 5.52 -14.17
C SER A 210 -4.48 4.97 -14.25
N TRP A 211 -3.49 5.71 -13.78
CA TRP A 211 -2.10 5.26 -13.75
C TRP A 211 -1.84 4.13 -12.74
N ALA A 212 -2.65 4.04 -11.68
CA ALA A 212 -2.53 2.99 -10.65
C ALA A 212 -3.47 1.80 -10.89
N ARG A 213 -4.55 1.97 -11.66
CA ARG A 213 -5.51 0.89 -11.96
C ARG A 213 -4.93 -0.16 -12.89
N ALA A 214 -5.48 -1.36 -12.85
CA ALA A 214 -5.14 -2.42 -13.81
C ALA A 214 -5.43 -1.98 -15.24
N ASP A 215 -4.63 -2.46 -16.18
CA ASP A 215 -4.94 -2.30 -17.60
C ASP A 215 -6.20 -3.12 -17.91
N THR A 216 -7.35 -2.45 -18.10
CA THR A 216 -8.63 -3.09 -18.43
C THR A 216 -8.63 -3.87 -19.75
N ASN A 217 -7.47 -3.95 -20.42
CA ASN A 217 -7.27 -4.61 -21.72
C ASN A 217 -6.53 -5.96 -21.66
N THR A 218 -6.23 -6.53 -20.49
CA THR A 218 -5.68 -7.88 -20.42
C THR A 218 -6.82 -8.92 -20.45
N GLY A 219 -7.41 -9.07 -21.62
CA GLY A 219 -7.73 -10.30 -22.32
C GLY A 219 -8.65 -11.29 -21.63
N ALA A 220 -9.95 -11.19 -21.89
CA ALA A 220 -10.72 -12.40 -22.17
C ALA A 220 -10.32 -12.89 -23.58
N GLU A 221 -9.39 -13.82 -23.70
CA GLU A 221 -9.28 -14.78 -24.79
C GLU A 221 -9.33 -16.21 -24.23
#